data_29918310d7d6871bb504c282a1ab2efc
#
_entry.id   29918310d7d6871bb504c282a1ab2efc
#
_cell.length_a   1.000
_cell.length_b   1.000
_cell.length_c   1.000
_cell.angle_alpha   90.00
_cell.angle_beta   90.00
_cell.angle_gamma   90.00
#
_symmetry.space_group_name_H-M   'P 1'
#
loop_
_entity.id
_entity.type
_entity.pdbx_description
1 polymer ?
#
loop_
_entity_poly.entity_id
_entity_poly.type
_entity_poly.pdbx_seq_one_letter_code
_entity_poly.pdbx_strand_id
1 'polypeptide(L)'
;MALTSGAAFAADCPIKIGGMAPLSAPGTVVGGEAMRDAMLIAEEDINAAGGVLGCEVEVVIGDTEGLPEKGAALMEKFITQDGVVAVGGGYHSSVGVASKDVAEARGVPVVFAETWNDTITGDKQKFIFRIAPLSSWASSTIWKHTLEVPGVQKVAILTENTDYGIPAAQETTKGLEGGGKEVETFSVDIGTQDYAGIVQRMKAGDPDMIIVLATGEAGYNFQQQASDAGIGSLDIPFHAGQVSLESKAYWENVPDGNYAFVQRIGVPETLFTDEGKAFAAKYKERTGKDAVESYAMEAYDSIAIIAQAIAEAGSTDGEAIVAALENIEHHGTLGKIYFPYGTKKDPSEDGKGDEWWHQWPDVALTVIQYQTEGESSGGATIVWPEAYRTGDPVYVHQ
;
A
#
# COMPACT_ATOMS: atom_id res chain seq x y z
N MET A 1 -49.75 9.22 -22.89
CA MET A 1 -48.55 8.83 -22.13
C MET A 1 -47.38 9.45 -22.86
N ALA A 2 -46.82 10.53 -22.36
CA ALA A 2 -45.63 11.14 -22.90
C ALA A 2 -44.42 10.46 -22.26
N LEU A 3 -43.63 9.74 -23.03
CA LEU A 3 -42.35 9.25 -22.65
C LEU A 3 -41.39 10.46 -22.54
N THR A 4 -41.11 10.93 -21.34
CA THR A 4 -39.99 11.83 -21.08
C THR A 4 -38.72 11.01 -21.22
N SER A 5 -38.09 11.06 -22.40
CA SER A 5 -36.70 10.63 -22.55
C SER A 5 -35.83 11.58 -21.71
N GLY A 6 -35.35 11.11 -20.56
CA GLY A 6 -34.28 11.77 -19.83
C GLY A 6 -33.12 11.96 -20.81
N ALA A 7 -32.65 13.17 -20.98
CA ALA A 7 -31.40 13.42 -21.68
C ALA A 7 -30.30 12.77 -20.86
N ALA A 8 -29.75 11.65 -21.33
CA ALA A 8 -28.46 11.16 -20.86
C ALA A 8 -27.46 12.27 -21.22
N PHE A 9 -26.85 12.88 -20.23
CA PHE A 9 -25.68 13.72 -20.46
C PHE A 9 -24.62 12.78 -21.02
N ALA A 10 -24.26 12.97 -22.29
CA ALA A 10 -23.13 12.27 -22.86
C ALA A 10 -21.89 12.68 -22.05
N ALA A 11 -21.21 11.72 -21.47
CA ALA A 11 -19.92 11.99 -20.86
C ALA A 11 -18.95 12.50 -21.93
N ASP A 12 -18.08 13.44 -21.57
CA ASP A 12 -16.99 13.83 -22.45
C ASP A 12 -16.00 12.67 -22.55
N CYS A 13 -15.77 12.16 -23.79
CA CYS A 13 -14.84 11.07 -24.03
C CYS A 13 -13.43 11.59 -24.38
N PRO A 14 -12.36 10.92 -23.93
CA PRO A 14 -12.35 9.79 -23.00
C PRO A 14 -12.66 10.20 -21.55
N ILE A 15 -13.17 9.27 -20.74
CA ILE A 15 -13.28 9.47 -19.28
C ILE A 15 -11.88 9.36 -18.68
N LYS A 16 -11.42 10.44 -18.04
CA LYS A 16 -10.06 10.50 -17.48
C LYS A 16 -10.07 10.20 -15.99
N ILE A 17 -9.21 9.25 -15.59
CA ILE A 17 -8.95 8.90 -14.20
C ILE A 17 -7.48 9.21 -13.90
N GLY A 18 -7.20 9.97 -12.83
CA GLY A 18 -5.83 10.22 -12.41
C GLY A 18 -5.20 8.99 -11.77
N GLY A 19 -3.94 8.72 -12.10
CA GLY A 19 -3.15 7.64 -11.52
C GLY A 19 -1.92 8.19 -10.81
N MET A 20 -1.89 8.18 -9.46
CA MET A 20 -0.77 8.70 -8.67
C MET A 20 0.27 7.61 -8.39
N ALA A 21 1.54 7.85 -8.76
CA ALA A 21 2.64 6.93 -8.46
C ALA A 21 3.96 7.71 -8.22
N PRO A 22 4.87 7.23 -7.35
CA PRO A 22 6.21 7.81 -7.19
C PRO A 22 7.16 7.27 -8.26
N LEU A 23 7.38 8.02 -9.34
CA LEU A 23 8.19 7.59 -10.48
C LEU A 23 9.60 8.16 -10.47
N SER A 24 9.90 9.02 -9.51
CA SER A 24 11.21 9.65 -9.33
C SER A 24 11.63 9.68 -7.86
N ALA A 25 12.94 9.70 -7.60
CA ALA A 25 13.49 9.86 -6.26
C ALA A 25 13.11 11.24 -5.67
N PRO A 26 12.96 11.37 -4.34
CA PRO A 26 13.28 10.39 -3.29
C PRO A 26 12.21 9.32 -3.04
N GLY A 27 11.12 9.30 -3.80
CA GLY A 27 10.09 8.26 -3.71
C GLY A 27 10.60 6.88 -4.15
N THR A 28 9.82 5.82 -3.84
CA THR A 28 10.14 4.47 -4.30
C THR A 28 9.84 4.30 -5.79
N VAL A 29 10.88 4.40 -6.61
CA VAL A 29 10.74 4.32 -8.08
C VAL A 29 10.26 2.94 -8.50
N VAL A 30 10.83 1.88 -7.91
CA VAL A 30 10.44 0.49 -8.21
C VAL A 30 8.96 0.24 -7.89
N GLY A 31 8.48 0.75 -6.75
CA GLY A 31 7.07 0.69 -6.38
C GLY A 31 6.18 1.48 -7.32
N GLY A 32 6.59 2.69 -7.66
CA GLY A 32 5.86 3.56 -8.58
C GLY A 32 5.71 2.98 -9.98
N GLU A 33 6.76 2.39 -10.53
CA GLU A 33 6.71 1.72 -11.83
C GLU A 33 5.75 0.53 -11.84
N ALA A 34 5.76 -0.29 -10.79
CA ALA A 34 4.84 -1.41 -10.66
C ALA A 34 3.38 -0.94 -10.58
N MET A 35 3.09 0.11 -9.80
CA MET A 35 1.76 0.70 -9.73
C MET A 35 1.31 1.30 -11.06
N ARG A 36 2.18 2.04 -11.74
CA ARG A 36 1.90 2.59 -13.08
C ARG A 36 1.50 1.47 -14.05
N ASP A 37 2.30 0.42 -14.12
CA ASP A 37 2.05 -0.68 -15.05
C ASP A 37 0.74 -1.39 -14.73
N ALA A 38 0.40 -1.55 -13.44
CA ALA A 38 -0.86 -2.13 -12.99
C ALA A 38 -2.06 -1.24 -13.34
N MET A 39 -1.99 0.07 -13.12
CA MET A 39 -3.05 1.01 -13.48
C MET A 39 -3.30 1.05 -15.00
N LEU A 40 -2.25 0.94 -15.81
CA LEU A 40 -2.38 0.86 -17.27
C LEU A 40 -2.96 -0.48 -17.73
N ILE A 41 -2.70 -1.59 -17.03
CA ILE A 41 -3.38 -2.86 -17.29
C ILE A 41 -4.89 -2.74 -16.97
N ALA A 42 -5.25 -2.04 -15.88
CA ALA A 42 -6.66 -1.79 -15.57
C ALA A 42 -7.35 -0.97 -16.69
N GLU A 43 -6.71 0.08 -17.20
CA GLU A 43 -7.19 0.85 -18.36
C GLU A 43 -7.46 -0.06 -19.57
N GLU A 44 -6.48 -0.89 -19.92
CA GLU A 44 -6.59 -1.82 -21.05
C GLU A 44 -7.75 -2.80 -20.87
N ASP A 45 -7.93 -3.34 -19.67
CA ASP A 45 -9.01 -4.29 -19.36
C ASP A 45 -10.39 -3.63 -19.42
N ILE A 46 -10.53 -2.45 -18.86
CA ILE A 46 -11.76 -1.67 -18.89
C ILE A 46 -12.14 -1.35 -20.35
N ASN A 47 -11.19 -0.91 -21.15
CA ASN A 47 -11.43 -0.55 -22.53
C ASN A 47 -11.71 -1.78 -23.42
N ALA A 48 -11.04 -2.91 -23.17
CA ALA A 48 -11.35 -4.18 -23.82
C ALA A 48 -12.74 -4.71 -23.49
N ALA A 49 -13.27 -4.39 -22.30
CA ALA A 49 -14.66 -4.70 -21.89
C ALA A 49 -15.71 -3.73 -22.49
N GLY A 50 -15.30 -2.72 -23.23
CA GLY A 50 -16.19 -1.74 -23.90
C GLY A 50 -16.20 -0.35 -23.25
N GLY A 51 -15.28 -0.09 -22.33
CA GLY A 51 -15.16 1.20 -21.66
C GLY A 51 -16.26 1.46 -20.63
N VAL A 52 -16.46 2.72 -20.24
CA VAL A 52 -17.45 3.15 -19.25
C VAL A 52 -18.36 4.21 -19.86
N LEU A 53 -19.68 4.11 -19.67
CA LEU A 53 -20.70 5.02 -20.22
C LEU A 53 -20.59 5.23 -21.75
N GLY A 54 -20.04 4.22 -22.47
CA GLY A 54 -19.83 4.30 -23.93
C GLY A 54 -18.58 5.07 -24.35
N CYS A 55 -17.71 5.42 -23.40
CA CYS A 55 -16.42 6.06 -23.63
C CYS A 55 -15.27 5.12 -23.26
N GLU A 56 -14.12 5.26 -23.94
CA GLU A 56 -12.87 4.74 -23.42
C GLU A 56 -12.47 5.46 -22.12
N VAL A 57 -11.75 4.77 -21.26
CA VAL A 57 -11.08 5.32 -20.08
C VAL A 57 -9.65 5.66 -20.45
N GLU A 58 -9.14 6.79 -19.97
CA GLU A 58 -7.74 7.19 -20.05
C GLU A 58 -7.20 7.37 -18.63
N VAL A 59 -6.18 6.60 -18.25
CA VAL A 59 -5.49 6.77 -16.96
C VAL A 59 -4.35 7.77 -17.12
N VAL A 60 -4.52 8.97 -16.57
CA VAL A 60 -3.52 10.04 -16.59
C VAL A 60 -2.52 9.80 -15.48
N ILE A 61 -1.37 9.21 -15.82
CA ILE A 61 -0.32 8.92 -14.83
C ILE A 61 0.43 10.19 -14.43
N GLY A 62 0.65 10.37 -13.12
CA GLY A 62 1.42 11.47 -12.58
C GLY A 62 2.42 11.04 -11.52
N ASP A 63 3.60 11.68 -11.57
CA ASP A 63 4.69 11.44 -10.65
C ASP A 63 4.55 12.28 -9.38
N THR A 64 4.53 11.63 -8.23
CA THR A 64 4.47 12.28 -6.92
C THR A 64 5.85 12.53 -6.30
N GLU A 65 6.91 11.96 -6.88
CA GLU A 65 8.27 11.97 -6.33
C GLU A 65 8.34 11.50 -4.85
N GLY A 66 7.24 10.94 -4.29
CA GLY A 66 7.12 10.62 -2.87
C GLY A 66 7.03 11.83 -1.93
N LEU A 67 6.87 13.03 -2.47
CA LEU A 67 6.87 14.29 -1.73
C LEU A 67 5.45 14.87 -1.57
N PRO A 68 5.06 15.31 -0.35
CA PRO A 68 3.70 15.78 -0.08
C PRO A 68 3.31 16.98 -0.95
N GLU A 69 4.20 17.96 -1.15
CA GLU A 69 3.93 19.13 -1.99
C GLU A 69 3.76 18.78 -3.47
N LYS A 70 4.44 17.73 -3.94
CA LYS A 70 4.28 17.22 -5.31
C LYS A 70 2.94 16.51 -5.46
N GLY A 71 2.54 15.72 -4.47
CA GLY A 71 1.23 15.06 -4.45
C GLY A 71 0.08 16.06 -4.49
N ALA A 72 0.11 17.08 -3.65
CA ALA A 72 -0.89 18.15 -3.63
C ALA A 72 -0.94 18.92 -4.97
N ALA A 73 0.22 19.28 -5.52
CA ALA A 73 0.30 19.99 -6.80
C ALA A 73 -0.19 19.12 -7.97
N LEU A 74 0.12 17.82 -7.95
CA LEU A 74 -0.35 16.86 -8.95
C LEU A 74 -1.88 16.71 -8.89
N MET A 75 -2.45 16.58 -7.69
CA MET A 75 -3.90 16.50 -7.50
C MET A 75 -4.59 17.75 -8.07
N GLU A 76 -4.09 18.95 -7.78
CA GLU A 76 -4.64 20.19 -8.35
C GLU A 76 -4.53 20.22 -9.88
N LYS A 77 -3.38 19.75 -10.45
CA LYS A 77 -3.17 19.64 -11.89
C LYS A 77 -4.17 18.66 -12.54
N PHE A 78 -4.34 17.49 -11.98
CA PHE A 78 -5.27 16.46 -12.45
C PHE A 78 -6.69 17.05 -12.58
N ILE A 79 -7.13 17.76 -11.55
CA ILE A 79 -8.50 18.32 -11.50
C ILE A 79 -8.66 19.51 -12.43
N THR A 80 -7.73 20.48 -12.40
CA THR A 80 -7.93 21.78 -13.05
C THR A 80 -7.42 21.86 -14.48
N GLN A 81 -6.46 20.99 -14.86
CA GLN A 81 -5.81 21.03 -16.17
C GLN A 81 -6.09 19.78 -16.99
N ASP A 82 -5.99 18.59 -16.36
CA ASP A 82 -6.15 17.34 -17.09
C ASP A 82 -7.62 16.90 -17.19
N GLY A 83 -8.49 17.42 -16.29
CA GLY A 83 -9.92 17.15 -16.31
C GLY A 83 -10.29 15.75 -15.87
N VAL A 84 -9.54 15.18 -14.90
CA VAL A 84 -9.87 13.87 -14.33
C VAL A 84 -11.14 13.94 -13.47
N VAL A 85 -11.95 12.90 -13.49
CA VAL A 85 -13.21 12.80 -12.75
C VAL A 85 -13.05 12.08 -11.40
N ALA A 86 -12.00 11.30 -11.25
CA ALA A 86 -11.61 10.60 -10.03
C ALA A 86 -10.12 10.27 -10.06
N VAL A 87 -9.53 9.85 -8.93
CA VAL A 87 -8.11 9.53 -8.83
C VAL A 87 -7.90 8.19 -8.11
N GLY A 88 -7.02 7.34 -8.64
CA GLY A 88 -6.57 6.11 -8.02
C GLY A 88 -5.07 6.11 -7.73
N GLY A 89 -4.57 5.03 -7.15
CA GLY A 89 -3.15 4.87 -6.83
C GLY A 89 -2.74 5.55 -5.52
N GLY A 90 -1.53 6.11 -5.48
CA GLY A 90 -0.95 6.70 -4.28
C GLY A 90 -0.22 5.68 -3.41
N TYR A 91 1.05 5.95 -3.11
CA TYR A 91 1.94 5.07 -2.34
C TYR A 91 2.29 5.67 -0.96
N HIS A 92 2.93 6.84 -0.93
CA HIS A 92 3.43 7.45 0.30
C HIS A 92 2.30 8.09 1.10
N SER A 93 2.23 7.80 2.40
CA SER A 93 1.21 8.38 3.28
C SER A 93 1.25 9.90 3.34
N SER A 94 2.44 10.52 3.36
CA SER A 94 2.58 11.98 3.35
C SER A 94 2.02 12.62 2.06
N VAL A 95 2.17 11.93 0.92
CA VAL A 95 1.54 12.34 -0.34
C VAL A 95 0.02 12.25 -0.24
N GLY A 96 -0.51 11.14 0.30
CA GLY A 96 -1.94 10.93 0.52
C GLY A 96 -2.55 11.99 1.44
N VAL A 97 -1.91 12.26 2.58
CA VAL A 97 -2.35 13.30 3.54
C VAL A 97 -2.41 14.68 2.90
N ALA A 98 -1.40 15.06 2.10
CA ALA A 98 -1.37 16.37 1.45
C ALA A 98 -2.33 16.48 0.26
N SER A 99 -2.58 15.40 -0.47
CA SER A 99 -3.41 15.43 -1.69
C SER A 99 -4.91 15.24 -1.41
N LYS A 100 -5.29 14.51 -0.34
CA LYS A 100 -6.70 14.28 -0.01
C LYS A 100 -7.49 15.56 0.24
N ASP A 101 -6.88 16.56 0.90
CA ASP A 101 -7.53 17.83 1.20
C ASP A 101 -7.84 18.64 -0.08
N VAL A 102 -6.96 18.53 -1.09
CA VAL A 102 -7.19 19.15 -2.40
C VAL A 102 -8.36 18.47 -3.12
N ALA A 103 -8.40 17.14 -3.12
CA ALA A 103 -9.47 16.35 -3.74
C ALA A 103 -10.82 16.61 -3.06
N GLU A 104 -10.86 16.59 -1.73
CA GLU A 104 -12.06 16.90 -0.93
C GLU A 104 -12.60 18.28 -1.24
N ALA A 105 -11.74 19.31 -1.24
CA ALA A 105 -12.13 20.70 -1.53
C ALA A 105 -12.66 20.89 -2.96
N ARG A 106 -12.28 20.02 -3.89
CA ARG A 106 -12.69 20.06 -5.30
C ARG A 106 -13.85 19.10 -5.61
N GLY A 107 -14.25 18.25 -4.67
CA GLY A 107 -15.32 17.27 -4.86
C GLY A 107 -14.96 16.14 -5.82
N VAL A 108 -13.69 15.75 -5.87
CA VAL A 108 -13.17 14.69 -6.74
C VAL A 108 -12.89 13.44 -5.91
N PRO A 109 -13.55 12.29 -6.21
CA PRO A 109 -13.32 11.05 -5.47
C PRO A 109 -11.92 10.50 -5.65
N VAL A 110 -11.35 9.97 -4.56
CA VAL A 110 -10.06 9.29 -4.55
C VAL A 110 -10.21 7.91 -3.94
N VAL A 111 -9.64 6.89 -4.60
CA VAL A 111 -9.46 5.55 -4.03
C VAL A 111 -7.97 5.32 -3.86
N PHE A 112 -7.47 5.55 -2.65
CA PHE A 112 -6.06 5.33 -2.34
C PHE A 112 -5.73 3.83 -2.28
N ALA A 113 -4.63 3.46 -2.95
CA ALA A 113 -4.14 2.10 -3.07
C ALA A 113 -3.21 1.71 -1.92
N GLU A 114 -2.15 2.50 -1.64
CA GLU A 114 -1.04 2.10 -0.75
C GLU A 114 -0.71 3.16 0.33
N THR A 115 -1.57 4.12 0.58
CA THR A 115 -1.37 5.14 1.63
C THR A 115 -1.93 4.66 2.96
N TRP A 116 -1.07 4.38 3.96
CA TRP A 116 -1.48 3.66 5.18
C TRP A 116 -1.86 4.54 6.37
N ASN A 117 -1.47 5.82 6.40
CA ASN A 117 -1.76 6.69 7.54
C ASN A 117 -3.25 6.69 7.89
N ASP A 118 -3.58 6.49 9.16
CA ASP A 118 -4.97 6.35 9.63
C ASP A 118 -5.81 7.60 9.39
N THR A 119 -5.20 8.79 9.33
CA THR A 119 -5.92 10.05 9.05
C THR A 119 -6.39 10.17 7.59
N ILE A 120 -5.92 9.31 6.69
CA ILE A 120 -6.40 9.29 5.29
C ILE A 120 -7.92 9.18 5.28
N THR A 121 -8.44 8.21 5.99
CA THR A 121 -9.88 7.98 6.13
C THR A 121 -10.43 8.52 7.45
N GLY A 122 -9.60 8.61 8.50
CA GLY A 122 -9.97 9.05 9.85
C GLY A 122 -10.44 10.51 9.97
N ASP A 123 -10.08 11.36 9.01
CA ASP A 123 -10.63 12.72 8.94
C ASP A 123 -12.08 12.76 8.39
N LYS A 124 -12.63 11.60 8.02
CA LYS A 124 -14.01 11.39 7.58
C LYS A 124 -14.40 12.29 6.40
N GLN A 125 -13.46 12.53 5.50
CA GLN A 125 -13.70 13.28 4.28
C GLN A 125 -14.58 12.47 3.33
N LYS A 126 -15.52 13.16 2.65
CA LYS A 126 -16.57 12.51 1.88
C LYS A 126 -16.07 11.84 0.61
N PHE A 127 -15.07 12.45 -0.05
CA PHE A 127 -14.57 12.01 -1.35
C PHE A 127 -13.38 11.04 -1.24
N ILE A 128 -12.98 10.65 -0.02
CA ILE A 128 -11.75 9.87 0.22
C ILE A 128 -12.09 8.45 0.64
N PHE A 129 -11.57 7.49 -0.13
CA PHE A 129 -11.69 6.05 0.08
C PHE A 129 -10.31 5.40 0.10
N ARG A 130 -10.17 4.24 0.76
CA ARG A 130 -8.91 3.51 0.81
C ARG A 130 -9.11 2.01 0.79
N ILE A 131 -8.30 1.33 -0.02
CA ILE A 131 -8.22 -0.14 -0.08
C ILE A 131 -6.93 -0.70 0.51
N ALA A 132 -5.97 0.14 0.87
CA ALA A 132 -4.79 -0.23 1.66
C ALA A 132 -5.14 -0.51 3.13
N PRO A 133 -4.25 -1.18 3.91
CA PRO A 133 -4.46 -1.35 5.35
C PRO A 133 -4.34 -0.01 6.10
N LEU A 134 -4.93 0.04 7.29
CA LEU A 134 -4.64 1.05 8.31
C LEU A 134 -3.20 0.89 8.82
N SER A 135 -2.49 2.01 9.03
CA SER A 135 -1.13 1.99 9.62
C SER A 135 -1.13 1.33 11.00
N SER A 136 -2.12 1.62 11.82
CA SER A 136 -2.29 1.00 13.14
C SER A 136 -2.49 -0.51 13.04
N TRP A 137 -3.26 -0.98 12.05
CA TRP A 137 -3.45 -2.41 11.83
C TRP A 137 -2.17 -3.07 11.30
N ALA A 138 -1.51 -2.49 10.31
CA ALA A 138 -0.25 -2.96 9.77
C ALA A 138 0.83 -3.06 10.87
N SER A 139 1.00 -2.01 11.67
CA SER A 139 1.92 -2.00 12.81
C SER A 139 1.57 -3.10 13.83
N SER A 140 0.28 -3.36 14.05
CA SER A 140 -0.15 -4.44 14.95
C SER A 140 0.26 -5.82 14.47
N THR A 141 0.35 -6.03 13.17
CA THR A 141 0.87 -7.27 12.57
C THR A 141 2.34 -7.45 12.92
N ILE A 142 3.13 -6.39 12.77
CA ILE A 142 4.58 -6.41 13.05
C ILE A 142 4.84 -6.72 14.52
N TRP A 143 4.25 -5.95 15.45
CA TRP A 143 4.57 -6.16 16.87
C TRP A 143 4.00 -7.47 17.41
N LYS A 144 2.83 -7.94 16.96
CA LYS A 144 2.29 -9.25 17.35
C LYS A 144 3.21 -10.38 16.90
N HIS A 145 3.62 -10.38 15.63
CA HIS A 145 4.60 -11.35 15.13
C HIS A 145 5.90 -11.29 15.94
N THR A 146 6.44 -10.09 16.19
CA THR A 146 7.68 -9.92 16.97
C THR A 146 7.59 -10.49 18.38
N LEU A 147 6.43 -10.39 19.05
CA LEU A 147 6.23 -11.01 20.37
C LEU A 147 6.30 -12.54 20.35
N GLU A 148 6.04 -13.16 19.20
CA GLU A 148 6.11 -14.62 19.00
C GLU A 148 7.54 -15.08 18.62
N VAL A 149 8.44 -14.16 18.23
CA VAL A 149 9.84 -14.52 17.89
C VAL A 149 10.59 -14.91 19.16
N PRO A 150 11.10 -16.14 19.25
CA PRO A 150 11.77 -16.61 20.46
C PRO A 150 13.04 -15.81 20.78
N GLY A 151 13.32 -15.62 22.07
CA GLY A 151 14.55 -15.00 22.55
C GLY A 151 14.58 -13.48 22.49
N VAL A 152 13.70 -12.84 21.72
CA VAL A 152 13.67 -11.38 21.58
C VAL A 152 13.23 -10.70 22.86
N GLN A 153 14.05 -9.80 23.41
CA GLN A 153 13.75 -8.95 24.55
C GLN A 153 13.97 -7.48 24.21
N LYS A 154 14.99 -7.18 23.41
CA LYS A 154 15.40 -5.83 23.04
C LYS A 154 15.28 -5.63 21.54
N VAL A 155 14.51 -4.63 21.14
CA VAL A 155 14.18 -4.34 19.74
C VAL A 155 14.70 -2.97 19.35
N ALA A 156 15.44 -2.88 18.25
CA ALA A 156 15.79 -1.62 17.60
C ALA A 156 14.86 -1.36 16.42
N ILE A 157 14.26 -0.19 16.36
CA ILE A 157 13.39 0.24 15.25
C ILE A 157 14.08 1.34 14.46
N LEU A 158 14.29 1.14 13.15
CA LEU A 158 14.54 2.22 12.22
C LEU A 158 13.20 2.72 11.69
N THR A 159 12.98 4.03 11.71
CA THR A 159 11.78 4.64 11.11
C THR A 159 12.13 5.85 10.28
N GLU A 160 11.33 6.14 9.26
CA GLU A 160 11.41 7.39 8.53
C GLU A 160 10.59 8.50 9.21
N ASN A 161 11.08 9.74 9.08
CA ASN A 161 10.43 10.94 9.61
C ASN A 161 9.33 11.43 8.65
N THR A 162 8.24 10.65 8.55
CA THR A 162 7.11 10.90 7.63
C THR A 162 5.77 10.59 8.30
N ASP A 163 4.66 10.95 7.63
CA ASP A 163 3.30 10.59 8.07
C ASP A 163 3.04 9.08 8.05
N TYR A 164 3.93 8.27 7.46
CA TYR A 164 3.93 6.82 7.59
C TYR A 164 4.77 6.37 8.79
N GLY A 165 6.06 6.73 8.81
CA GLY A 165 7.02 6.14 9.74
C GLY A 165 6.77 6.52 11.20
N ILE A 166 6.43 7.79 11.46
CA ILE A 166 6.20 8.28 12.84
C ILE A 166 5.08 7.50 13.53
N PRO A 167 3.83 7.45 13.02
CA PRO A 167 2.75 6.72 13.69
C PRO A 167 2.99 5.21 13.70
N ALA A 168 3.60 4.64 12.66
CA ALA A 168 3.93 3.22 12.62
C ALA A 168 4.92 2.84 13.73
N ALA A 169 5.97 3.64 13.94
CA ALA A 169 6.94 3.41 15.00
C ALA A 169 6.31 3.57 16.40
N GLN A 170 5.47 4.58 16.58
CA GLN A 170 4.77 4.81 17.85
C GLN A 170 3.86 3.64 18.23
N GLU A 171 3.06 3.13 17.29
CA GLU A 171 2.15 2.02 17.55
C GLU A 171 2.92 0.69 17.74
N THR A 172 3.97 0.46 16.95
CA THR A 172 4.84 -0.71 17.10
C THR A 172 5.55 -0.69 18.46
N THR A 173 6.14 0.43 18.86
CA THR A 173 6.80 0.61 20.16
C THR A 173 5.82 0.34 21.30
N LYS A 174 4.65 0.97 21.27
CA LYS A 174 3.60 0.79 22.28
C LYS A 174 3.18 -0.69 22.43
N GLY A 175 3.00 -1.40 21.30
CA GLY A 175 2.64 -2.81 21.29
C GLY A 175 3.74 -3.68 21.89
N LEU A 176 5.00 -3.44 21.53
CA LEU A 176 6.15 -4.18 22.03
C LEU A 176 6.42 -3.92 23.53
N GLU A 177 6.39 -2.66 23.96
CA GLU A 177 6.53 -2.30 25.38
C GLU A 177 5.39 -2.87 26.22
N GLY A 178 4.16 -2.85 25.69
CA GLY A 178 2.99 -3.50 26.31
C GLY A 178 3.17 -5.02 26.45
N GLY A 179 3.94 -5.64 25.56
CA GLY A 179 4.39 -7.06 25.62
C GLY A 179 5.67 -7.29 26.45
N GLY A 180 6.18 -6.25 27.11
CA GLY A 180 7.35 -6.36 28.02
C GLY A 180 8.69 -6.32 27.31
N LYS A 181 8.77 -5.80 26.08
CA LYS A 181 10.04 -5.64 25.34
C LYS A 181 10.66 -4.27 25.63
N GLU A 182 11.99 -4.19 25.56
CA GLU A 182 12.72 -2.92 25.51
C GLU A 182 12.80 -2.46 24.06
N VAL A 183 12.52 -1.17 23.78
CA VAL A 183 12.50 -0.63 22.41
C VAL A 183 13.36 0.62 22.33
N GLU A 184 14.23 0.67 21.33
CA GLU A 184 14.98 1.88 20.95
C GLU A 184 14.65 2.24 19.51
N THR A 185 14.22 3.49 19.27
CA THR A 185 13.80 3.97 17.93
C THR A 185 14.80 4.97 17.39
N PHE A 186 15.17 4.79 16.13
CA PHE A 186 16.08 5.64 15.34
C PHE A 186 15.30 6.21 14.15
N SER A 187 15.27 7.53 14.01
CA SER A 187 14.56 8.21 12.94
C SER A 187 15.52 8.75 11.90
N VAL A 188 15.13 8.67 10.62
CA VAL A 188 15.84 9.21 9.45
C VAL A 188 14.88 9.98 8.54
N ASP A 189 15.41 10.91 7.76
CA ASP A 189 14.59 11.59 6.75
C ASP A 189 14.46 10.73 5.49
N ILE A 190 13.37 10.91 4.72
CA ILE A 190 13.17 10.25 3.42
C ILE A 190 14.35 10.60 2.50
N GLY A 191 14.82 9.59 1.75
CA GLY A 191 15.96 9.76 0.85
C GLY A 191 17.34 9.64 1.52
N THR A 192 17.42 9.32 2.83
CA THR A 192 18.67 8.99 3.50
C THR A 192 19.37 7.82 2.80
N GLN A 193 20.66 7.93 2.55
CA GLN A 193 21.47 6.91 1.88
C GLN A 193 22.57 6.34 2.78
N ASP A 194 23.08 7.12 3.74
CA ASP A 194 24.13 6.72 4.67
C ASP A 194 23.55 6.46 6.06
N TYR A 195 23.60 5.21 6.47
CA TYR A 195 23.12 4.74 7.76
C TYR A 195 24.24 4.34 8.74
N ALA A 196 25.52 4.49 8.35
CA ALA A 196 26.66 4.00 9.13
C ALA A 196 26.62 4.45 10.60
N GLY A 197 26.30 5.73 10.86
CA GLY A 197 26.21 6.25 12.22
C GLY A 197 25.06 5.66 13.04
N ILE A 198 23.92 5.34 12.40
CA ILE A 198 22.77 4.71 13.04
C ILE A 198 23.06 3.24 13.29
N VAL A 199 23.58 2.53 12.29
CA VAL A 199 23.96 1.11 12.38
C VAL A 199 24.95 0.90 13.53
N GLN A 200 25.96 1.75 13.69
CA GLN A 200 26.89 1.65 14.81
C GLN A 200 26.23 1.87 16.18
N ARG A 201 25.28 2.79 16.28
CA ARG A 201 24.52 3.00 17.54
C ARG A 201 23.61 1.81 17.84
N MET A 202 22.90 1.28 16.84
CA MET A 202 22.09 0.07 16.99
C MET A 202 22.92 -1.11 17.47
N LYS A 203 24.08 -1.35 16.82
CA LYS A 203 24.99 -2.41 17.18
C LYS A 203 25.52 -2.25 18.62
N ALA A 204 25.87 -1.04 19.03
CA ALA A 204 26.28 -0.75 20.41
C ALA A 204 25.17 -0.96 21.43
N GLY A 205 23.92 -0.85 21.00
CA GLY A 205 22.74 -1.16 21.79
C GLY A 205 22.53 -2.65 22.04
N ASP A 206 23.14 -3.54 21.26
CA ASP A 206 23.03 -5.00 21.34
C ASP A 206 21.55 -5.48 21.27
N PRO A 207 20.83 -5.19 20.17
CA PRO A 207 19.43 -5.60 20.03
C PRO A 207 19.32 -7.09 19.70
N ASP A 208 18.24 -7.71 20.14
CA ASP A 208 17.88 -9.09 19.77
C ASP A 208 17.11 -9.16 18.45
N MET A 209 16.57 -8.02 17.99
CA MET A 209 15.84 -7.91 16.72
C MET A 209 15.89 -6.48 16.20
N ILE A 210 15.94 -6.33 14.87
CA ILE A 210 15.76 -5.06 14.19
C ILE A 210 14.44 -5.05 13.42
N ILE A 211 13.73 -3.93 13.46
CA ILE A 211 12.52 -3.64 12.67
C ILE A 211 12.75 -2.40 11.84
N VAL A 212 12.44 -2.45 10.55
CA VAL A 212 12.55 -1.33 9.61
C VAL A 212 11.17 -0.83 9.22
N LEU A 213 10.90 0.45 9.46
CA LEU A 213 9.68 1.16 9.08
C LEU A 213 10.05 2.34 8.17
N ALA A 214 10.60 1.99 7.01
CA ALA A 214 11.02 2.91 5.97
C ALA A 214 10.49 2.46 4.60
N THR A 215 10.21 3.40 3.73
CA THR A 215 9.64 3.13 2.40
C THR A 215 10.72 2.95 1.34
N GLY A 216 10.40 2.12 0.36
CA GLY A 216 11.19 2.00 -0.86
C GLY A 216 12.61 1.50 -0.66
N GLU A 217 13.48 2.07 -1.47
CA GLU A 217 14.89 1.72 -1.56
C GLU A 217 15.67 2.03 -0.28
N ALA A 218 15.15 2.90 0.58
CA ALA A 218 15.72 3.18 1.90
C ALA A 218 15.82 1.91 2.76
N GLY A 219 14.83 1.01 2.67
CA GLY A 219 14.84 -0.28 3.36
C GLY A 219 16.00 -1.17 2.93
N TYR A 220 16.29 -1.26 1.62
CA TYR A 220 17.42 -2.05 1.10
C TYR A 220 18.75 -1.49 1.56
N ASN A 221 18.94 -0.18 1.39
CA ASN A 221 20.19 0.49 1.73
C ASN A 221 20.53 0.34 3.22
N PHE A 222 19.54 0.45 4.08
CA PHE A 222 19.73 0.22 5.51
C PHE A 222 20.08 -1.23 5.80
N GLN A 223 19.31 -2.19 5.26
CA GLN A 223 19.53 -3.62 5.53
C GLN A 223 20.92 -4.05 5.08
N GLN A 224 21.37 -3.62 3.88
CA GLN A 224 22.72 -3.94 3.41
C GLN A 224 23.78 -3.40 4.35
N GLN A 225 23.69 -2.14 4.79
CA GLN A 225 24.65 -1.56 5.72
C GLN A 225 24.61 -2.23 7.11
N ALA A 226 23.45 -2.71 7.54
CA ALA A 226 23.31 -3.51 8.76
C ALA A 226 23.98 -4.88 8.61
N SER A 227 23.79 -5.56 7.48
CA SER A 227 24.49 -6.81 7.14
C SER A 227 26.00 -6.64 7.11
N ASP A 228 26.50 -5.62 6.44
CA ASP A 228 27.95 -5.31 6.38
C ASP A 228 28.55 -5.06 7.77
N ALA A 229 27.73 -4.60 8.71
CA ALA A 229 28.14 -4.36 10.09
C ALA A 229 27.98 -5.58 11.01
N GLY A 230 27.43 -6.72 10.53
CA GLY A 230 27.18 -7.93 11.30
C GLY A 230 26.00 -7.82 12.27
N ILE A 231 24.94 -7.12 11.85
CA ILE A 231 23.61 -7.07 12.49
C ILE A 231 22.49 -7.16 11.44
N GLY A 232 22.72 -7.87 10.35
CA GLY A 232 21.75 -8.17 9.32
C GLY A 232 20.88 -9.39 9.64
N SER A 233 20.07 -9.81 8.67
CA SER A 233 19.14 -10.94 8.85
C SER A 233 19.81 -12.30 9.01
N LEU A 234 21.08 -12.42 8.66
CA LEU A 234 21.90 -13.62 8.93
C LEU A 234 22.51 -13.61 10.35
N ASP A 235 22.49 -12.48 11.04
CA ASP A 235 23.13 -12.32 12.35
C ASP A 235 22.09 -12.34 13.49
N ILE A 236 20.97 -11.62 13.32
CA ILE A 236 19.89 -11.51 14.29
C ILE A 236 18.53 -11.53 13.58
N PRO A 237 17.40 -11.85 14.24
CA PRO A 237 16.07 -11.68 13.71
C PRO A 237 15.87 -10.27 13.14
N PHE A 238 15.38 -10.18 11.90
CA PHE A 238 15.31 -8.92 11.17
C PHE A 238 13.98 -8.79 10.44
N HIS A 239 13.19 -7.80 10.81
CA HIS A 239 12.00 -7.43 10.06
C HIS A 239 12.38 -6.30 9.10
N ALA A 240 12.59 -6.65 7.85
CA ALA A 240 13.17 -5.75 6.86
C ALA A 240 12.19 -4.65 6.41
N GLY A 241 10.95 -4.69 6.87
CA GLY A 241 9.94 -3.68 6.59
C GLY A 241 8.80 -4.21 5.74
N GLN A 242 8.29 -3.37 4.88
CA GLN A 242 7.04 -3.56 4.18
C GLN A 242 7.23 -3.94 2.70
N VAL A 243 6.12 -3.97 2.04
CA VAL A 243 5.84 -4.36 0.66
C VAL A 243 6.85 -3.94 -0.42
N SER A 244 7.57 -2.83 -0.25
CA SER A 244 8.62 -2.43 -1.20
C SER A 244 9.72 -3.49 -1.38
N LEU A 245 9.90 -4.36 -0.37
CA LEU A 245 10.85 -5.48 -0.40
C LEU A 245 10.34 -6.70 -1.18
N GLU A 246 9.10 -6.67 -1.65
CA GLU A 246 8.55 -7.72 -2.50
C GLU A 246 9.16 -7.74 -3.91
N SER A 247 9.77 -6.64 -4.33
CA SER A 247 10.39 -6.49 -5.64
C SER A 247 11.66 -7.35 -5.77
N LYS A 248 11.94 -7.81 -6.98
CA LYS A 248 13.21 -8.46 -7.34
C LYS A 248 14.44 -7.61 -6.98
N ALA A 249 14.31 -6.29 -6.97
CA ALA A 249 15.36 -5.36 -6.54
C ALA A 249 15.86 -5.63 -5.12
N TYR A 250 15.08 -6.29 -4.27
CA TYR A 250 15.51 -6.73 -2.95
C TYR A 250 16.83 -7.54 -3.02
N TRP A 251 16.84 -8.61 -3.80
CA TRP A 251 18.00 -9.48 -3.91
C TRP A 251 19.19 -8.85 -4.64
N GLU A 252 18.94 -7.89 -5.52
CA GLU A 252 19.99 -7.14 -6.20
C GLU A 252 20.71 -6.18 -5.25
N ASN A 253 20.02 -5.69 -4.21
CA ASN A 253 20.54 -4.73 -3.24
C ASN A 253 20.95 -5.39 -1.92
N VAL A 254 20.37 -6.52 -1.55
CA VAL A 254 20.61 -7.24 -0.30
C VAL A 254 20.83 -8.73 -0.60
N PRO A 255 21.98 -9.12 -1.20
CA PRO A 255 22.23 -10.50 -1.59
C PRO A 255 22.28 -11.47 -0.41
N ASP A 256 22.57 -11.01 0.80
CA ASP A 256 22.58 -11.77 2.07
C ASP A 256 21.31 -11.52 2.91
N GLY A 257 20.20 -11.19 2.26
CA GLY A 257 18.91 -10.90 2.89
C GLY A 257 18.08 -12.12 3.33
N ASN A 258 18.65 -13.33 3.32
CA ASN A 258 17.99 -14.54 3.79
C ASN A 258 17.49 -14.39 5.24
N TYR A 259 16.37 -15.04 5.52
CA TYR A 259 15.67 -15.08 6.82
C TYR A 259 15.07 -13.74 7.29
N ALA A 260 15.18 -12.69 6.48
CA ALA A 260 14.44 -11.47 6.77
C ALA A 260 12.93 -11.73 6.73
N PHE A 261 12.21 -11.14 7.69
CA PHE A 261 10.75 -11.07 7.68
C PHE A 261 10.31 -9.84 6.91
N VAL A 262 9.28 -9.98 6.10
CA VAL A 262 8.71 -8.89 5.29
C VAL A 262 7.21 -8.88 5.47
N GLN A 263 6.63 -7.72 5.73
CA GLN A 263 5.19 -7.56 5.74
C GLN A 263 4.66 -7.51 4.30
N ARG A 264 3.63 -8.30 4.03
CA ARG A 264 2.96 -8.37 2.74
C ARG A 264 1.46 -8.18 2.88
N ILE A 265 0.86 -7.45 1.94
CA ILE A 265 -0.58 -7.34 1.80
C ILE A 265 -1.10 -8.49 0.93
N GLY A 266 -2.31 -8.96 1.23
CA GLY A 266 -2.96 -10.02 0.47
C GLY A 266 -2.68 -11.42 0.99
N VAL A 267 -3.25 -12.38 0.29
CA VAL A 267 -3.20 -13.82 0.57
C VAL A 267 -2.10 -14.51 -0.24
N PRO A 268 -1.75 -15.77 0.08
CA PRO A 268 -0.86 -16.57 -0.77
C PRO A 268 -1.39 -16.66 -2.20
N GLU A 269 -0.50 -16.76 -3.20
CA GLU A 269 -0.88 -16.88 -4.62
C GLU A 269 -1.85 -18.04 -4.91
N THR A 270 -1.76 -19.12 -4.13
CA THR A 270 -2.67 -20.27 -4.20
C THR A 270 -4.12 -19.92 -3.86
N LEU A 271 -4.33 -18.82 -3.17
CA LEU A 271 -5.64 -18.30 -2.75
C LEU A 271 -6.08 -17.06 -3.53
N PHE A 272 -5.33 -16.66 -4.57
CA PHE A 272 -5.73 -15.55 -5.44
C PHE A 272 -7.11 -15.80 -6.04
N THR A 273 -7.88 -14.73 -6.15
CA THR A 273 -9.14 -14.71 -6.92
C THR A 273 -8.87 -15.07 -8.38
N ASP A 274 -9.90 -15.35 -9.15
CA ASP A 274 -9.73 -15.56 -10.59
C ASP A 274 -9.29 -14.26 -11.28
N GLU A 275 -9.76 -13.10 -10.79
CA GLU A 275 -9.32 -11.76 -11.18
C GLU A 275 -7.84 -11.55 -10.85
N GLY A 276 -7.41 -11.94 -9.65
CA GLY A 276 -6.00 -11.86 -9.23
C GLY A 276 -5.08 -12.72 -10.10
N LYS A 277 -5.50 -13.93 -10.45
CA LYS A 277 -4.75 -14.81 -11.37
C LYS A 277 -4.67 -14.24 -12.79
N ALA A 278 -5.79 -13.68 -13.29
CA ALA A 278 -5.82 -13.06 -14.61
C ALA A 278 -4.92 -11.81 -14.66
N PHE A 279 -4.98 -10.97 -13.63
CA PHE A 279 -4.09 -9.82 -13.50
C PHE A 279 -2.62 -10.24 -13.44
N ALA A 280 -2.27 -11.22 -12.59
CA ALA A 280 -0.90 -11.72 -12.46
C ALA A 280 -0.32 -12.20 -13.79
N ALA A 281 -1.12 -12.88 -14.62
CA ALA A 281 -0.69 -13.32 -15.95
C ALA A 281 -0.37 -12.14 -16.88
N LYS A 282 -1.22 -11.11 -16.91
CA LYS A 282 -1.00 -9.89 -17.72
C LYS A 282 0.17 -9.06 -17.20
N TYR A 283 0.29 -8.95 -15.88
CA TYR A 283 1.39 -8.25 -15.23
C TYR A 283 2.74 -8.89 -15.59
N LYS A 284 2.81 -10.23 -15.54
CA LYS A 284 3.99 -10.97 -15.98
C LYS A 284 4.30 -10.76 -17.47
N GLU A 285 3.28 -10.78 -18.34
CA GLU A 285 3.46 -10.53 -19.78
C GLU A 285 4.02 -9.11 -20.03
N ARG A 286 3.51 -8.11 -19.32
CA ARG A 286 3.91 -6.71 -19.45
C ARG A 286 5.29 -6.42 -18.88
N THR A 287 5.59 -6.93 -17.68
CA THR A 287 6.77 -6.55 -16.89
C THR A 287 7.90 -7.57 -16.91
N GLY A 288 7.61 -8.83 -17.30
CA GLY A 288 8.53 -9.96 -17.22
C GLY A 288 8.77 -10.46 -15.78
N LYS A 289 8.05 -9.94 -14.78
CA LYS A 289 8.18 -10.36 -13.38
C LYS A 289 7.40 -11.65 -13.11
N ASP A 290 7.98 -12.55 -12.30
CA ASP A 290 7.36 -13.84 -11.97
C ASP A 290 6.37 -13.76 -10.80
N ALA A 291 6.49 -12.75 -9.97
CA ALA A 291 5.58 -12.47 -8.85
C ALA A 291 4.99 -11.08 -8.98
N VAL A 292 3.78 -10.91 -8.46
CA VAL A 292 3.09 -9.62 -8.40
C VAL A 292 3.32 -9.03 -7.02
N GLU A 293 3.80 -7.82 -7.00
CA GLU A 293 3.87 -7.03 -5.79
C GLU A 293 2.46 -6.63 -5.33
N SER A 294 2.18 -6.67 -4.02
CA SER A 294 0.83 -6.40 -3.46
C SER A 294 0.32 -5.00 -3.82
N TYR A 295 1.18 -4.00 -3.78
CA TYR A 295 0.83 -2.62 -4.15
C TYR A 295 0.48 -2.44 -5.64
N ALA A 296 0.95 -3.34 -6.51
CA ALA A 296 0.51 -3.37 -7.91
C ALA A 296 -0.93 -3.87 -8.03
N MET A 297 -1.32 -4.90 -7.25
CA MET A 297 -2.68 -5.40 -7.20
C MET A 297 -3.64 -4.31 -6.68
N GLU A 298 -3.28 -3.61 -5.61
CA GLU A 298 -4.08 -2.49 -5.09
C GLU A 298 -4.21 -1.35 -6.09
N ALA A 299 -3.14 -1.02 -6.81
CA ALA A 299 -3.18 0.02 -7.84
C ALA A 299 -4.12 -0.33 -9.00
N TYR A 300 -4.10 -1.58 -9.46
CA TYR A 300 -5.06 -2.09 -10.45
C TYR A 300 -6.49 -1.98 -9.93
N ASP A 301 -6.76 -2.50 -8.73
CA ASP A 301 -8.11 -2.49 -8.14
C ASP A 301 -8.61 -1.07 -7.91
N SER A 302 -7.75 -0.11 -7.56
CA SER A 302 -8.15 1.29 -7.35
C SER A 302 -8.76 1.92 -8.61
N ILE A 303 -8.20 1.64 -9.79
CA ILE A 303 -8.74 2.11 -11.08
C ILE A 303 -10.01 1.33 -11.46
N ALA A 304 -10.00 0.01 -11.27
CA ALA A 304 -11.14 -0.85 -11.62
C ALA A 304 -12.38 -0.50 -10.78
N ILE A 305 -12.23 -0.25 -9.48
CA ILE A 305 -13.31 0.18 -8.58
C ILE A 305 -13.89 1.52 -9.01
N ILE A 306 -13.04 2.49 -9.35
CA ILE A 306 -13.48 3.81 -9.85
C ILE A 306 -14.29 3.66 -11.13
N ALA A 307 -13.81 2.86 -12.08
CA ALA A 307 -14.50 2.62 -13.34
C ALA A 307 -15.87 1.95 -13.13
N GLN A 308 -15.95 0.94 -12.22
CA GLN A 308 -17.21 0.32 -11.84
C GLN A 308 -18.15 1.34 -11.19
N ALA A 309 -17.66 2.17 -10.26
CA ALA A 309 -18.47 3.18 -9.59
C ALA A 309 -19.04 4.21 -10.56
N ILE A 310 -18.26 4.66 -11.56
CA ILE A 310 -18.75 5.55 -12.64
C ILE A 310 -19.85 4.88 -13.46
N ALA A 311 -19.67 3.60 -13.79
CA ALA A 311 -20.67 2.83 -14.55
C ALA A 311 -21.98 2.66 -13.75
N GLU A 312 -21.90 2.33 -12.46
CA GLU A 312 -23.06 2.19 -11.57
C GLU A 312 -23.76 3.52 -11.29
N ALA A 313 -22.99 4.61 -11.14
CA ALA A 313 -23.52 5.96 -11.01
C ALA A 313 -24.22 6.44 -12.29
N GLY A 314 -23.86 5.91 -13.46
CA GLY A 314 -24.31 6.41 -14.75
C GLY A 314 -23.88 7.87 -15.00
N SER A 315 -22.83 8.35 -14.34
CA SER A 315 -22.40 9.76 -14.30
C SER A 315 -20.92 9.86 -13.94
N THR A 316 -20.29 10.96 -14.37
CA THR A 316 -18.93 11.36 -13.96
C THR A 316 -18.96 12.44 -12.86
N ASP A 317 -20.11 12.76 -12.32
CA ASP A 317 -20.27 13.68 -11.19
C ASP A 317 -19.69 13.07 -9.90
N GLY A 318 -18.86 13.81 -9.18
CA GLY A 318 -18.14 13.33 -8.00
C GLY A 318 -19.08 12.85 -6.89
N GLU A 319 -20.20 13.52 -6.64
CA GLU A 319 -21.19 13.11 -5.64
C GLU A 319 -21.87 11.80 -6.03
N ALA A 320 -22.17 11.61 -7.32
CA ALA A 320 -22.76 10.39 -7.83
C ALA A 320 -21.77 9.21 -7.75
N ILE A 321 -20.47 9.43 -8.04
CA ILE A 321 -19.43 8.44 -7.91
C ILE A 321 -19.26 8.04 -6.43
N VAL A 322 -19.22 8.98 -5.48
CA VAL A 322 -19.16 8.67 -4.03
C VAL A 322 -20.34 7.81 -3.61
N ALA A 323 -21.55 8.18 -4.04
CA ALA A 323 -22.74 7.41 -3.69
C ALA A 323 -22.71 5.97 -4.25
N ALA A 324 -22.08 5.75 -5.40
CA ALA A 324 -21.82 4.42 -5.94
C ALA A 324 -20.73 3.68 -5.15
N LEU A 325 -19.61 4.33 -4.84
CA LEU A 325 -18.52 3.76 -4.03
C LEU A 325 -19.00 3.29 -2.65
N GLU A 326 -19.86 4.06 -1.97
CA GLU A 326 -20.43 3.65 -0.67
C GLU A 326 -21.38 2.42 -0.74
N ASN A 327 -21.75 1.97 -1.93
CA ASN A 327 -22.61 0.80 -2.14
C ASN A 327 -21.93 -0.31 -2.93
N ILE A 328 -20.68 -0.10 -3.31
CA ILE A 328 -19.97 -0.99 -4.23
C ILE A 328 -19.71 -2.37 -3.60
N GLU A 329 -19.84 -3.40 -4.39
CA GLU A 329 -19.25 -4.71 -4.18
C GLU A 329 -18.37 -5.01 -5.38
N HIS A 330 -17.06 -4.85 -5.21
CA HIS A 330 -16.08 -5.11 -6.25
C HIS A 330 -15.40 -6.45 -6.00
N HIS A 331 -15.33 -7.31 -7.03
CA HIS A 331 -14.53 -8.52 -7.01
C HIS A 331 -13.18 -8.22 -7.62
N GLY A 332 -12.23 -7.86 -6.76
CA GLY A 332 -10.90 -7.42 -7.15
C GLY A 332 -9.86 -8.52 -7.09
N THR A 333 -8.64 -8.13 -7.37
CA THR A 333 -7.46 -9.02 -7.39
C THR A 333 -7.14 -9.58 -6.00
N LEU A 334 -7.39 -8.77 -4.95
CA LEU A 334 -7.13 -9.11 -3.55
C LEU A 334 -8.34 -9.70 -2.81
N GLY A 335 -9.51 -9.77 -3.46
CA GLY A 335 -10.73 -10.28 -2.86
C GLY A 335 -11.94 -9.38 -3.11
N LYS A 336 -12.99 -9.56 -2.29
CA LYS A 336 -14.17 -8.71 -2.34
C LYS A 336 -13.89 -7.40 -1.62
N ILE A 337 -14.00 -6.29 -2.34
CA ILE A 337 -13.79 -4.94 -1.82
C ILE A 337 -15.11 -4.22 -1.67
N TYR A 338 -15.34 -3.59 -0.53
CA TYR A 338 -16.53 -2.82 -0.18
C TYR A 338 -16.23 -1.85 0.96
N PHE A 339 -17.10 -0.87 1.19
CA PHE A 339 -16.93 0.16 2.20
C PHE A 339 -18.13 0.16 3.16
N PRO A 340 -18.04 -0.49 4.34
CA PRO A 340 -19.18 -0.66 5.24
C PRO A 340 -19.56 0.60 6.00
N TYR A 341 -18.67 1.58 6.07
CA TYR A 341 -18.85 2.83 6.79
C TYR A 341 -18.70 4.03 5.86
N GLY A 342 -19.50 5.03 6.08
CA GLY A 342 -19.60 6.24 5.26
C GLY A 342 -20.81 7.06 5.66
N THR A 343 -21.40 7.80 4.73
CA THR A 343 -22.52 8.69 5.01
C THR A 343 -23.79 7.98 5.54
N LYS A 344 -23.93 6.68 5.26
CA LYS A 344 -25.07 5.86 5.70
C LYS A 344 -24.89 5.21 7.07
N LYS A 345 -23.66 4.94 7.45
CA LYS A 345 -23.33 4.27 8.71
C LYS A 345 -22.00 4.78 9.22
N ASP A 346 -22.03 5.39 10.40
CA ASP A 346 -20.83 5.88 11.06
C ASP A 346 -20.05 4.71 11.71
N PRO A 347 -18.71 4.69 11.64
CA PRO A 347 -17.91 3.62 12.27
C PRO A 347 -18.20 3.46 13.77
N SER A 348 -18.49 4.53 14.49
CA SER A 348 -18.77 4.50 15.93
C SER A 348 -20.03 3.70 16.29
N GLU A 349 -20.95 3.48 15.34
CA GLU A 349 -22.13 2.63 15.55
C GLU A 349 -21.77 1.16 15.83
N ASP A 350 -20.63 0.70 15.31
CA ASP A 350 -20.06 -0.64 15.56
C ASP A 350 -18.87 -0.59 16.55
N GLY A 351 -18.65 0.54 17.24
CA GLY A 351 -17.55 0.73 18.19
C GLY A 351 -16.18 0.80 17.51
N LYS A 352 -16.13 1.18 16.26
CA LYS A 352 -14.89 1.43 15.50
C LYS A 352 -14.47 2.89 15.64
N GLY A 353 -13.18 3.17 15.42
CA GLY A 353 -12.67 4.53 15.33
C GLY A 353 -12.98 5.17 13.98
N ASP A 354 -12.75 6.49 13.89
CA ASP A 354 -13.04 7.27 12.67
C ASP A 354 -12.20 6.82 11.48
N GLU A 355 -11.05 6.20 11.71
CA GLU A 355 -10.16 5.66 10.66
C GLU A 355 -10.81 4.58 9.78
N TRP A 356 -11.93 4.00 10.22
CA TRP A 356 -12.71 3.02 9.46
C TRP A 356 -13.69 3.66 8.46
N TRP A 357 -13.80 4.97 8.41
CA TRP A 357 -14.61 5.68 7.40
C TRP A 357 -14.08 5.43 6.00
N HIS A 358 -14.91 4.97 5.06
CA HIS A 358 -14.54 4.63 3.68
C HIS A 358 -13.29 3.73 3.57
N GLN A 359 -13.08 2.89 4.57
CA GLN A 359 -11.98 1.92 4.64
C GLN A 359 -12.47 0.53 4.25
N TRP A 360 -11.74 -0.13 3.33
CA TRP A 360 -11.93 -1.55 3.09
C TRP A 360 -11.52 -2.36 4.34
N PRO A 361 -12.43 -3.20 4.91
CA PRO A 361 -12.16 -3.83 6.21
C PRO A 361 -11.43 -5.17 6.12
N ASP A 362 -11.39 -5.84 4.96
CA ASP A 362 -10.94 -7.23 4.82
C ASP A 362 -9.53 -7.34 4.20
N VAL A 363 -8.72 -6.28 4.32
CA VAL A 363 -7.33 -6.31 3.86
C VAL A 363 -6.57 -7.40 4.63
N ALA A 364 -6.11 -8.43 3.92
CA ALA A 364 -5.25 -9.44 4.53
C ALA A 364 -3.83 -8.89 4.69
N LEU A 365 -3.25 -9.10 5.89
CA LEU A 365 -1.86 -8.78 6.18
C LEU A 365 -1.13 -10.04 6.61
N THR A 366 -0.01 -10.33 5.96
CA THR A 366 0.83 -11.48 6.24
C THR A 366 2.26 -11.06 6.53
N VAL A 367 3.00 -11.90 7.24
CA VAL A 367 4.46 -11.81 7.34
C VAL A 367 5.03 -12.99 6.58
N ILE A 368 5.80 -12.68 5.55
CA ILE A 368 6.58 -13.66 4.79
C ILE A 368 8.02 -13.69 5.28
N GLN A 369 8.71 -14.79 5.02
CA GLN A 369 10.14 -14.92 5.27
C GLN A 369 10.83 -15.45 4.02
N TYR A 370 11.86 -14.76 3.57
CA TYR A 370 12.75 -15.25 2.53
C TYR A 370 13.68 -16.31 3.12
N GLN A 371 13.43 -17.58 2.81
CA GLN A 371 14.21 -18.73 3.32
C GLN A 371 15.28 -19.21 2.34
N THR A 372 15.13 -18.84 1.06
CA THR A 372 16.08 -19.18 0.00
C THR A 372 16.50 -17.92 -0.75
N GLU A 373 17.79 -17.76 -1.00
CA GLU A 373 18.31 -16.65 -1.79
C GLU A 373 17.65 -16.59 -3.18
N GLY A 374 17.23 -15.41 -3.58
CA GLY A 374 16.63 -15.16 -4.90
C GLY A 374 15.17 -15.59 -5.06
N GLU A 375 14.52 -16.11 -3.99
CA GLU A 375 13.10 -16.46 -4.10
C GLU A 375 12.22 -15.20 -4.28
N SER A 376 11.10 -15.39 -4.98
CA SER A 376 10.12 -14.31 -5.15
C SER A 376 9.26 -14.13 -3.90
N SER A 377 8.70 -12.95 -3.69
CA SER A 377 7.76 -12.68 -2.60
C SER A 377 6.51 -13.59 -2.66
N GLY A 378 6.07 -13.95 -3.86
CA GLY A 378 4.96 -14.89 -4.05
C GLY A 378 5.30 -16.34 -3.70
N GLY A 379 6.59 -16.73 -3.78
CA GLY A 379 7.11 -18.05 -3.38
C GLY A 379 7.61 -18.11 -1.96
N ALA A 380 7.77 -16.97 -1.28
CA ALA A 380 8.28 -16.90 0.07
C ALA A 380 7.35 -17.58 1.10
N THR A 381 7.94 -18.10 2.17
CA THR A 381 7.18 -18.78 3.22
C THR A 381 6.36 -17.75 4.00
N ILE A 382 5.03 -17.91 4.03
CA ILE A 382 4.17 -17.15 4.95
C ILE A 382 4.29 -17.77 6.33
N VAL A 383 4.81 -17.01 7.29
CA VAL A 383 5.06 -17.47 8.65
C VAL A 383 4.03 -16.96 9.65
N TRP A 384 3.28 -15.90 9.30
CA TRP A 384 2.24 -15.31 10.15
C TRP A 384 1.17 -14.61 9.30
N PRO A 385 -0.12 -14.56 9.72
CA PRO A 385 -0.71 -15.30 10.85
C PRO A 385 -0.94 -16.78 10.52
N GLU A 386 -1.22 -17.58 11.55
CA GLU A 386 -1.48 -19.02 11.42
C GLU A 386 -2.52 -19.36 10.35
N ALA A 387 -3.54 -18.50 10.16
CA ALA A 387 -4.62 -18.72 9.18
C ALA A 387 -4.12 -18.81 7.71
N TYR A 388 -2.99 -18.18 7.41
CA TYR A 388 -2.39 -18.17 6.05
C TYR A 388 -1.02 -18.84 5.99
N ARG A 389 -0.54 -19.40 7.10
CA ARG A 389 0.80 -19.97 7.23
C ARG A 389 1.06 -21.09 6.23
N THR A 390 2.16 -21.00 5.50
CA THR A 390 2.59 -22.02 4.52
C THR A 390 3.79 -22.83 4.99
N GLY A 391 4.48 -22.40 6.04
CA GLY A 391 5.61 -23.12 6.64
C GLY A 391 6.11 -22.48 7.93
N ASP A 392 7.09 -23.13 8.55
CA ASP A 392 7.68 -22.67 9.79
C ASP A 392 8.72 -21.57 9.57
N PRO A 393 8.80 -20.55 10.45
CA PRO A 393 9.88 -19.58 10.39
C PRO A 393 11.24 -20.23 10.72
N VAL A 394 12.28 -19.75 10.09
CA VAL A 394 13.67 -20.09 10.42
C VAL A 394 14.23 -18.94 11.25
N TYR A 395 14.70 -19.27 12.45
CA TYR A 395 15.38 -18.32 13.32
C TYR A 395 16.88 -18.59 13.28
N VAL A 396 17.66 -17.58 12.92
CA VAL A 396 19.11 -17.65 12.91
C VAL A 396 19.58 -17.60 14.36
N HIS A 397 20.53 -18.43 14.74
CA HIS A 397 21.17 -18.41 16.07
C HIS A 397 20.29 -18.84 17.26
N GLN A 398 19.39 -19.82 17.08
CA GLN A 398 18.72 -20.52 18.19
C GLN A 398 19.29 -21.88 18.44
#